data_f1207727218f5328139a89018bf75e46
#
_entry.id   f1207727218f5328139a89018bf75e46
#
_cell.length_a   1.000
_cell.length_b   1.000
_cell.length_c   1.000
_cell.angle_alpha   90.00
_cell.angle_beta   90.00
_cell.angle_gamma   90.00
#
_symmetry.space_group_name_H-M   'P 1'
#
loop_
_entity.id
_entity.type
_entity.pdbx_description
1 polymer ?
#
loop_
_entity_poly.entity_id
_entity_poly.type
_entity_poly.pdbx_seq_one_letter_code
_entity_poly.pdbx_strand_id
1 'polypeptide(L)'
;VGGNLCTFNLLQGTEYMPDVKNKILFLEDDGESGKVFNRNFDRDLQSLLHLCKGKNIKAIIFGRAQKNCEMTEEKWIEIIKNKKELENIPIVINADFGHTTPICTIPIGGYAKIKFDENIDIEITK
;
A
#
# COMPACT_ATOMS: atom_id res chain seq x y z
N VAL A 1 3.49 -3.20 -8.51
CA VAL A 1 2.05 -3.18 -8.78
C VAL A 1 1.35 -2.32 -7.74
N GLY A 2 0.23 -1.68 -8.08
CA GLY A 2 -0.53 -0.92 -7.09
C GLY A 2 -1.16 0.35 -7.65
N GLY A 3 -1.44 1.29 -6.77
CA GLY A 3 -2.10 2.56 -7.03
C GLY A 3 -3.02 2.95 -5.88
N ASN A 4 -4.06 3.73 -6.18
CA ASN A 4 -5.12 4.03 -5.23
C ASN A 4 -5.83 2.73 -4.82
N LEU A 5 -5.84 2.41 -3.53
CA LEU A 5 -6.28 1.11 -3.02
C LEU A 5 -7.76 0.86 -3.26
N CYS A 6 -8.60 1.86 -3.01
CA CYS A 6 -10.04 1.77 -3.25
C CYS A 6 -10.31 1.48 -4.74
N THR A 7 -9.69 2.24 -5.64
CA THR A 7 -9.83 2.05 -7.09
C THR A 7 -9.24 0.71 -7.56
N PHE A 8 -8.09 0.30 -7.01
CA PHE A 8 -7.46 -0.97 -7.34
C PHE A 8 -8.37 -2.17 -7.00
N ASN A 9 -9.09 -2.08 -5.88
CA ASN A 9 -10.05 -3.10 -5.48
C ASN A 9 -11.23 -3.28 -6.43
N LEU A 10 -11.57 -2.26 -7.25
CA LEU A 10 -12.62 -2.39 -8.26
C LEU A 10 -12.26 -3.41 -9.36
N LEU A 11 -11.00 -3.76 -9.49
CA LEU A 11 -10.55 -4.76 -10.46
C LEU A 11 -10.79 -6.20 -9.97
N GLN A 12 -11.09 -6.41 -8.68
CA GLN A 12 -11.29 -7.74 -8.12
C GLN A 12 -12.42 -8.50 -8.83
N GLY A 13 -12.14 -9.74 -9.21
CA GLY A 13 -13.09 -10.58 -9.93
C GLY A 13 -13.17 -10.32 -11.44
N THR A 14 -12.37 -9.39 -11.96
CA THR A 14 -12.26 -9.12 -13.40
C THR A 14 -10.97 -9.70 -13.98
N GLU A 15 -10.91 -9.83 -15.31
CA GLU A 15 -9.70 -10.22 -16.03
C GLU A 15 -8.57 -9.17 -15.94
N TYR A 16 -8.89 -7.93 -15.54
CA TYR A 16 -7.94 -6.82 -15.42
C TYR A 16 -7.19 -6.81 -14.08
N MET A 17 -7.61 -7.63 -13.11
CA MET A 17 -6.92 -7.72 -11.82
C MET A 17 -5.54 -8.33 -11.99
N PRO A 18 -4.44 -7.57 -11.74
CA PRO A 18 -3.11 -8.12 -11.89
C PRO A 18 -2.79 -9.16 -10.82
N ASP A 19 -1.94 -10.12 -11.17
CA ASP A 19 -1.39 -11.04 -10.18
C ASP A 19 -0.44 -10.28 -9.23
N VAL A 20 -0.76 -10.29 -7.95
CA VAL A 20 0.02 -9.65 -6.89
C VAL A 20 1.07 -10.58 -6.26
N LYS A 21 1.10 -11.85 -6.67
CA LYS A 21 2.04 -12.83 -6.18
C LYS A 21 3.48 -12.45 -6.56
N ASN A 22 4.39 -12.53 -5.59
CA ASN A 22 5.79 -12.16 -5.74
C ASN A 22 6.03 -10.71 -6.17
N LYS A 23 5.09 -9.82 -5.88
CA LYS A 23 5.19 -8.40 -6.21
C LYS A 23 5.45 -7.55 -4.96
N ILE A 24 6.01 -6.37 -5.19
CA ILE A 24 6.01 -5.27 -4.24
C ILE A 24 4.78 -4.43 -4.56
N LEU A 25 3.96 -4.16 -3.56
CA LEU A 25 2.74 -3.37 -3.71
C LEU A 25 3.00 -1.93 -3.27
N PHE A 26 2.65 -0.98 -4.12
CA PHE A 26 2.62 0.44 -3.82
C PHE A 26 1.17 0.86 -3.70
N LEU A 27 0.70 1.10 -2.49
CA LEU A 27 -0.70 1.36 -2.19
C LEU A 27 -0.86 2.70 -1.48
N GLU A 28 -1.80 3.50 -1.92
CA GLU A 28 -2.18 4.76 -1.30
C GLU A 28 -3.68 4.96 -1.44
N ASP A 29 -4.24 5.97 -0.83
CA ASP A 29 -5.62 6.36 -1.06
C ASP A 29 -5.77 7.88 -0.90
N ASP A 30 -6.84 8.42 -1.46
CA ASP A 30 -7.15 9.85 -1.37
C ASP A 30 -7.81 10.22 -0.04
N GLY A 31 -8.02 11.52 0.15
CA GLY A 31 -8.59 12.06 1.37
C GLY A 31 -10.11 12.18 1.39
N GLU A 32 -10.85 11.59 0.45
CA GLU A 32 -12.33 11.74 0.38
C GLU A 32 -13.02 11.21 1.65
N SER A 33 -12.51 10.15 2.24
CA SER A 33 -13.05 9.58 3.47
C SER A 33 -12.73 10.40 4.74
N GLY A 34 -11.86 11.42 4.65
CA GLY A 34 -11.53 12.29 5.78
C GLY A 34 -11.12 11.52 7.03
N LYS A 35 -11.66 11.88 8.18
CA LYS A 35 -11.31 11.28 9.49
C LYS A 35 -11.57 9.79 9.63
N VAL A 36 -12.36 9.19 8.75
CA VAL A 36 -12.62 7.74 8.76
C VAL A 36 -11.73 6.97 7.78
N PHE A 37 -10.72 7.64 7.22
CA PHE A 37 -9.74 7.06 6.30
C PHE A 37 -9.13 5.75 6.83
N ASN A 38 -8.67 5.75 8.07
CA ASN A 38 -8.05 4.57 8.69
C ASN A 38 -8.96 3.33 8.62
N ARG A 39 -10.25 3.49 8.88
CA ARG A 39 -11.22 2.39 8.83
C ARG A 39 -11.50 1.92 7.40
N ASN A 40 -11.61 2.86 6.46
CA ASN A 40 -11.85 2.52 5.06
C ASN A 40 -10.61 1.84 4.47
N PHE A 41 -9.43 2.41 4.68
CA PHE A 41 -8.16 1.83 4.23
C PHE A 41 -7.94 0.43 4.83
N ASP A 42 -8.24 0.24 6.12
CA ASP A 42 -8.17 -1.06 6.79
C ASP A 42 -9.04 -2.13 6.10
N ARG A 43 -10.29 -1.78 5.78
CA ARG A 43 -11.23 -2.69 5.10
C ARG A 43 -10.79 -3.00 3.67
N ASP A 44 -10.35 -1.98 2.93
CA ASP A 44 -9.92 -2.13 1.54
C ASP A 44 -8.63 -2.96 1.45
N LEU A 45 -7.70 -2.74 2.38
CA LEU A 45 -6.50 -3.57 2.50
C LEU A 45 -6.85 -5.02 2.81
N GLN A 46 -7.78 -5.27 3.75
CA GLN A 46 -8.23 -6.62 4.07
C GLN A 46 -8.87 -7.30 2.85
N SER A 47 -9.67 -6.58 2.08
CA SER A 47 -10.28 -7.09 0.85
C SER A 47 -9.21 -7.56 -0.14
N LEU A 48 -8.18 -6.75 -0.37
CA LEU A 48 -7.05 -7.11 -1.23
C LEU A 48 -6.29 -8.33 -0.69
N LEU A 49 -6.03 -8.38 0.61
CA LEU A 49 -5.31 -9.48 1.25
C LEU A 49 -6.08 -10.80 1.17
N HIS A 50 -7.40 -10.78 1.25
CA HIS A 50 -8.24 -11.97 1.04
C HIS A 50 -8.07 -12.55 -0.36
N LEU A 51 -7.96 -11.69 -1.38
CA LEU A 51 -7.78 -12.12 -2.76
C LEU A 51 -6.45 -12.87 -2.94
N CYS A 52 -5.38 -12.34 -2.42
CA CYS A 52 -4.05 -12.94 -2.52
C CYS A 52 -3.76 -13.95 -1.39
N LYS A 53 -4.65 -14.08 -0.41
CA LYS A 53 -4.48 -14.89 0.82
C LYS A 53 -3.17 -14.57 1.57
N GLY A 54 -2.67 -13.34 1.44
CA GLY A 54 -1.40 -12.88 2.00
C GLY A 54 -0.15 -13.60 1.46
N LYS A 55 -0.32 -14.53 0.52
CA LYS A 55 0.78 -15.40 0.10
C LYS A 55 1.69 -14.71 -0.90
N ASN A 56 2.99 -14.71 -0.58
CA ASN A 56 4.08 -14.32 -1.47
C ASN A 56 4.07 -12.85 -1.94
N ILE A 57 3.43 -11.94 -1.21
CA ILE A 57 3.72 -10.50 -1.37
C ILE A 57 5.15 -10.29 -0.85
N LYS A 58 5.99 -9.61 -1.61
CA LYS A 58 7.40 -9.38 -1.25
C LYS A 58 7.59 -8.23 -0.28
N ALA A 59 6.84 -7.16 -0.46
CA ALA A 59 6.77 -6.00 0.43
C ALA A 59 5.54 -5.16 0.10
N ILE A 60 5.15 -4.30 1.03
CA ILE A 60 4.11 -3.30 0.79
C ILE A 60 4.66 -1.93 1.16
N ILE A 61 4.41 -0.95 0.31
CA ILE A 61 4.77 0.44 0.54
C ILE A 61 3.48 1.25 0.53
N PHE A 62 3.17 1.86 1.66
CA PHE A 62 2.02 2.76 1.79
C PHE A 62 2.44 4.19 1.54
N GLY A 63 1.74 4.85 0.62
CA GLY A 63 1.84 6.27 0.39
C GLY A 63 1.35 7.05 1.60
N ARG A 64 1.84 8.28 1.74
CA ARG A 64 1.45 9.17 2.83
C ARG A 64 0.00 9.62 2.65
N ALA A 65 -0.81 9.47 3.70
CA ALA A 65 -2.19 9.94 3.71
C ALA A 65 -2.27 11.48 3.71
N GLN A 66 -3.32 12.03 3.14
CA GLN A 66 -3.60 13.47 3.17
C GLN A 66 -3.89 13.95 4.59
N LYS A 67 -3.61 15.24 4.87
CA LYS A 67 -3.72 15.81 6.23
C LYS A 67 -5.11 15.70 6.84
N ASN A 68 -6.16 15.84 6.02
CA ASN A 68 -7.55 15.72 6.48
C ASN A 68 -7.94 14.32 6.94
N CYS A 69 -7.13 13.30 6.62
CA CYS A 69 -7.31 11.93 7.09
C CYS A 69 -6.88 11.73 8.54
N GLU A 70 -6.13 12.67 9.09
CA GLU A 70 -5.61 12.61 10.47
C GLU A 70 -4.93 11.27 10.78
N MET A 71 -4.21 10.72 9.80
CA MET A 71 -3.45 9.48 9.98
C MET A 71 -2.21 9.72 10.84
N THR A 72 -1.98 8.84 11.77
CA THR A 72 -0.78 8.81 12.62
C THR A 72 -0.05 7.49 12.44
N GLU A 73 1.19 7.42 12.91
CA GLU A 73 1.97 6.20 12.88
C GLU A 73 1.30 5.07 13.66
N GLU A 74 0.69 5.37 14.81
CA GLU A 74 -0.03 4.41 15.63
C GLU A 74 -1.21 3.80 14.88
N LYS A 75 -1.97 4.60 14.12
CA LYS A 75 -3.08 4.11 13.29
C LYS A 75 -2.59 3.18 12.18
N TRP A 76 -1.46 3.51 11.53
CA TRP A 76 -0.84 2.62 10.55
C TRP A 76 -0.41 1.29 11.19
N ILE A 77 0.23 1.35 12.35
CA ILE A 77 0.67 0.17 13.08
C ILE A 77 -0.52 -0.70 13.49
N GLU A 78 -1.63 -0.09 13.94
CA GLU A 78 -2.86 -0.79 14.29
C GLU A 78 -3.44 -1.55 13.08
N ILE A 79 -3.56 -0.88 11.93
CA ILE A 79 -4.03 -1.50 10.69
C ILE A 79 -3.17 -2.71 10.31
N ILE A 80 -1.84 -2.56 10.39
CA ILE A 80 -0.89 -3.60 9.99
C ILE A 80 -0.95 -4.80 10.95
N LYS A 81 -0.90 -4.54 12.27
CA LYS A 81 -0.87 -5.60 13.29
C LYS A 81 -2.12 -6.45 13.36
N ASN A 82 -3.26 -5.90 12.92
CA ASN A 82 -4.54 -6.62 12.90
C ASN A 82 -4.67 -7.63 11.75
N LYS A 83 -3.64 -7.75 10.89
CA LYS A 83 -3.69 -8.60 9.68
C LYS A 83 -2.64 -9.71 9.72
N LYS A 84 -3.11 -10.94 9.96
CA LYS A 84 -2.24 -12.13 9.96
C LYS A 84 -1.52 -12.34 8.63
N GLU A 85 -2.13 -11.93 7.53
CA GLU A 85 -1.56 -12.03 6.18
C GLU A 85 -0.30 -11.18 6.02
N LEU A 86 -0.11 -10.17 6.88
CA LEU A 86 1.04 -9.28 6.85
C LEU A 86 2.20 -9.72 7.75
N GLU A 87 2.03 -10.81 8.52
CA GLU A 87 3.11 -11.36 9.31
C GLU A 87 4.32 -11.69 8.42
N ASN A 88 5.49 -11.17 8.79
CA ASN A 88 6.76 -11.34 8.07
C ASN A 88 6.84 -10.69 6.67
N ILE A 89 5.91 -9.81 6.32
CA ILE A 89 6.01 -9.01 5.10
C ILE A 89 6.64 -7.65 5.47
N PRO A 90 7.74 -7.25 4.81
CA PRO A 90 8.30 -5.92 4.99
C PRO A 90 7.30 -4.84 4.57
N ILE A 91 7.09 -3.83 5.44
CA ILE A 91 6.14 -2.76 5.18
C ILE A 91 6.82 -1.41 5.42
N VAL A 92 6.66 -0.51 4.47
CA VAL A 92 7.05 0.89 4.58
C VAL A 92 5.78 1.74 4.63
N ILE A 93 5.73 2.70 5.53
CA ILE A 93 4.63 3.66 5.64
C ILE A 93 5.10 5.08 5.31
N ASN A 94 4.17 5.95 4.95
CA ASN A 94 4.41 7.37 4.69
C ASN A 94 5.41 7.67 3.56
N ALA A 95 5.49 6.83 2.53
CA ALA A 95 6.32 7.09 1.37
C ALA A 95 5.76 8.24 0.51
N ASP A 96 6.65 8.94 -0.20
CA ASP A 96 6.31 10.16 -0.96
C ASP A 96 5.68 9.86 -2.31
N PHE A 97 4.51 9.23 -2.31
CA PHE A 97 3.68 9.05 -3.50
C PHE A 97 2.19 9.06 -3.13
N GLY A 98 1.32 9.15 -4.14
CA GLY A 98 -0.11 9.21 -3.98
C GLY A 98 -0.67 10.65 -4.07
N HIS A 99 -1.61 11.01 -3.19
CA HIS A 99 -2.34 12.27 -3.23
C HIS A 99 -1.75 13.39 -2.35
N THR A 100 -0.48 13.33 -2.01
CA THR A 100 0.20 14.32 -1.16
C THR A 100 1.42 14.95 -1.84
N THR A 101 1.86 16.10 -1.35
CA THR A 101 3.09 16.77 -1.81
C THR A 101 4.13 16.71 -0.69
N PRO A 102 5.42 16.39 -0.96
CA PRO A 102 5.99 16.04 -2.27
C PRO A 102 5.48 14.70 -2.81
N ILE A 103 5.56 14.51 -4.11
CA ILE A 103 5.10 13.30 -4.80
C ILE A 103 6.16 12.80 -5.77
N CYS A 104 6.51 11.53 -5.67
CA CYS A 104 7.36 10.83 -6.62
C CYS A 104 6.53 10.08 -7.65
N THR A 105 6.90 10.18 -8.92
CA THR A 105 6.29 9.35 -9.97
C THR A 105 6.82 7.93 -9.89
N ILE A 106 5.93 6.96 -9.78
CA ILE A 106 6.28 5.54 -9.68
C ILE A 106 5.85 4.82 -10.96
N PRO A 107 6.77 4.22 -11.73
CA PRO A 107 6.42 3.42 -12.90
C PRO A 107 5.79 2.09 -12.47
N ILE A 108 4.51 1.93 -12.71
CA ILE A 108 3.81 0.66 -12.46
C ILE A 108 4.22 -0.36 -13.53
N GLY A 109 4.51 -1.59 -13.10
CA GLY A 109 4.99 -2.67 -13.96
C GLY A 109 6.52 -2.79 -14.06
N GLY A 110 7.27 -1.85 -13.49
CA GLY A 110 8.72 -1.92 -13.37
C GLY A 110 9.21 -2.83 -12.25
N TYR A 111 10.52 -2.79 -12.02
CA TYR A 111 11.18 -3.51 -10.94
C TYR A 111 11.44 -2.57 -9.77
N ALA A 112 11.26 -3.06 -8.54
CA ALA A 112 11.60 -2.32 -7.34
C ALA A 112 12.51 -3.15 -6.43
N LYS A 113 13.49 -2.48 -5.81
CA LYS A 113 14.37 -3.05 -4.81
C LYS A 113 14.31 -2.18 -3.56
N ILE A 114 14.06 -2.79 -2.42
CA ILE A 114 14.01 -2.10 -1.13
C ILE A 114 15.19 -2.58 -0.30
N LYS A 115 15.94 -1.63 0.26
CA LYS A 115 16.99 -1.89 1.25
C LYS A 115 16.55 -1.29 2.57
N PHE A 116 16.71 -2.06 3.63
CA PHE A 116 16.41 -1.70 5.01
C PHE A 116 17.73 -1.64 5.78
N ASP A 117 18.40 -0.49 5.74
CA ASP A 117 19.62 -0.19 6.51
C ASP A 117 19.32 0.94 7.52
N GLU A 118 20.26 1.84 7.76
CA GLU A 118 20.02 3.06 8.57
C GLU A 118 18.94 3.96 7.97
N ASN A 119 18.82 3.94 6.64
CA ASN A 119 17.75 4.56 5.87
C ASN A 119 17.02 3.52 5.04
N ILE A 120 15.78 3.84 4.64
CA ILE A 120 15.02 3.01 3.72
C ILE A 120 15.26 3.53 2.31
N ASP A 121 15.95 2.76 1.49
CA ASP A 121 16.20 3.07 0.09
C ASP A 121 15.26 2.27 -0.81
N ILE A 122 14.53 2.96 -1.67
CA ILE A 122 13.65 2.37 -2.67
C ILE A 122 14.17 2.73 -4.05
N GLU A 123 14.78 1.77 -4.72
CA GLU A 123 15.26 1.90 -6.09
C GLU A 123 14.20 1.33 -7.04
N ILE A 124 13.76 2.11 -8.04
CA ILE A 124 12.76 1.69 -9.01
C ILE A 124 13.33 1.84 -10.41
N THR A 125 13.24 0.77 -11.19
CA THR A 125 13.70 0.74 -12.59
C THR A 125 12.58 0.22 -13.50
N LYS A 126 12.65 0.61 -14.77
CA LYS A 126 11.74 0.09 -15.80
C LYS A 126 12.11 -1.33 -16.20
#